data_17279a28f93a4730e6559deb819e9236
#
_entry.id   17279a28f93a4730e6559deb819e9236
#
_cell.length_a   1.000
_cell.length_b   1.000
_cell.length_c   1.000
_cell.angle_alpha   90.00
_cell.angle_beta   90.00
_cell.angle_gamma   90.00
#
_symmetry.space_group_name_H-M   'P 1'
#
loop_
_entity.id
_entity.type
_entity.pdbx_description
1 polymer ?
#
loop_
_entity_poly.entity_id
_entity_poly.type
_entity_poly.pdbx_seq_one_letter_code
_entity_poly.pdbx_strand_id
1 'polypeptide(L)'
;MKNSFNTKTEITCSGNKYTIFDISKIPGVEKLPYSIKILLENLVRNEDDLTVTQNDIESIIDWHNHATKKEIAYRPARVLMQDFTGVPAVVDLAAMRDAIKKLGKNPDDINPLQPAELVIDHSVQVDNFGSDKAFGLNAKLEYERNYERYKFLKWGQSAFSNFKVV
;
A
#
# COMPACT_ATOMS: atom_id res chain seq x y z
N MET A 1 16.82 -9.55 -5.65
CA MET A 1 15.57 -10.29 -5.79
C MET A 1 15.92 -11.72 -6.17
N LYS A 2 15.64 -12.64 -5.31
CA LYS A 2 15.91 -14.08 -5.51
C LYS A 2 14.80 -14.69 -6.37
N ASN A 3 14.94 -15.90 -6.84
CA ASN A 3 13.96 -16.61 -7.67
C ASN A 3 14.15 -18.12 -7.50
N SER A 4 14.04 -18.58 -6.24
CA SER A 4 14.36 -19.96 -5.85
C SER A 4 13.50 -20.99 -6.57
N PHE A 5 12.28 -20.61 -6.99
CA PHE A 5 11.34 -21.48 -7.70
C PHE A 5 11.31 -21.27 -9.21
N ASN A 6 12.21 -20.48 -9.78
CA ASN A 6 12.30 -20.18 -11.22
C ASN A 6 10.98 -19.67 -11.83
N THR A 7 10.20 -18.92 -11.04
CA THR A 7 8.88 -18.42 -11.44
C THR A 7 8.94 -17.19 -12.34
N LYS A 8 10.02 -16.39 -12.25
CA LYS A 8 10.18 -15.18 -13.04
C LYS A 8 10.24 -15.50 -14.54
N THR A 9 9.36 -14.86 -15.32
CA THR A 9 9.25 -15.04 -16.76
C THR A 9 8.78 -13.76 -17.45
N GLU A 10 8.96 -13.66 -18.75
CA GLU A 10 8.46 -12.55 -19.56
C GLU A 10 7.24 -12.99 -20.36
N ILE A 11 6.25 -12.12 -20.43
CA ILE A 11 5.13 -12.24 -21.35
C ILE A 11 5.05 -11.00 -22.24
N THR A 12 4.53 -11.16 -23.45
CA THR A 12 4.27 -10.06 -24.36
C THR A 12 2.77 -9.85 -24.49
N CYS A 13 2.30 -8.65 -24.19
CA CYS A 13 0.90 -8.28 -24.34
C CYS A 13 0.80 -6.94 -25.08
N SER A 14 0.03 -6.90 -26.15
CA SER A 14 -0.15 -5.69 -27.00
C SER A 14 1.18 -5.04 -27.42
N GLY A 15 2.19 -5.84 -27.75
CA GLY A 15 3.53 -5.39 -28.17
C GLY A 15 4.48 -4.98 -27.02
N ASN A 16 4.00 -4.91 -25.81
CA ASN A 16 4.79 -4.60 -24.61
C ASN A 16 5.24 -5.87 -23.89
N LYS A 17 6.46 -5.85 -23.36
CA LYS A 17 7.00 -6.94 -22.54
C LYS A 17 6.73 -6.65 -21.06
N TYR A 18 6.27 -7.67 -20.35
CA TYR A 18 6.02 -7.62 -18.92
C TYR A 18 6.73 -8.78 -18.22
N THR A 19 7.35 -8.49 -17.09
CA THR A 19 7.88 -9.53 -16.21
C THR A 19 6.77 -9.97 -15.26
N ILE A 20 6.50 -11.28 -15.21
CA ILE A 20 5.57 -11.89 -14.27
C ILE A 20 6.28 -12.96 -13.44
N PHE A 21 5.63 -13.38 -12.36
CA PHE A 21 6.03 -14.51 -11.54
C PHE A 21 5.01 -15.62 -11.71
N ASP A 22 5.31 -16.54 -12.61
CA ASP A 22 4.43 -17.63 -13.01
C ASP A 22 4.45 -18.75 -11.98
N ILE A 23 3.52 -18.69 -11.03
CA ILE A 23 3.40 -19.70 -9.98
C ILE A 23 2.98 -21.07 -10.48
N SER A 24 2.49 -21.22 -11.70
CA SER A 24 2.17 -22.53 -12.29
C SER A 24 3.37 -23.46 -12.41
N LYS A 25 4.58 -22.90 -12.38
CA LYS A 25 5.85 -23.63 -12.37
C LYS A 25 6.15 -24.32 -11.04
N ILE A 26 5.41 -24.00 -9.98
CA ILE A 26 5.61 -24.57 -8.64
C ILE A 26 4.76 -25.85 -8.52
N PRO A 27 5.37 -27.00 -8.26
CA PRO A 27 4.62 -28.26 -8.08
C PRO A 27 3.61 -28.17 -6.93
N GLY A 28 2.38 -28.64 -7.14
CA GLY A 28 1.34 -28.65 -6.13
C GLY A 28 0.49 -27.38 -6.05
N VAL A 29 0.86 -26.33 -6.78
CA VAL A 29 0.12 -25.04 -6.77
C VAL A 29 -1.31 -25.19 -7.26
N GLU A 30 -1.59 -26.15 -8.14
CA GLU A 30 -2.92 -26.42 -8.69
C GLU A 30 -3.95 -26.76 -7.60
N LYS A 31 -3.48 -27.35 -6.50
CA LYS A 31 -4.31 -27.77 -5.34
C LYS A 31 -4.64 -26.61 -4.39
N LEU A 32 -3.91 -25.51 -4.47
CA LEU A 32 -4.10 -24.38 -3.57
C LEU A 32 -5.36 -23.57 -3.92
N PRO A 33 -6.11 -23.07 -2.94
CA PRO A 33 -7.17 -22.10 -3.16
C PRO A 33 -6.65 -20.83 -3.84
N TYR A 34 -7.50 -20.14 -4.60
CA TYR A 34 -7.10 -18.91 -5.29
C TYR A 34 -6.54 -17.83 -4.36
N SER A 35 -7.13 -17.65 -3.18
CA SER A 35 -6.64 -16.70 -2.18
C SER A 35 -5.22 -17.02 -1.72
N ILE A 36 -4.91 -18.31 -1.54
CA ILE A 36 -3.56 -18.75 -1.15
C ILE A 36 -2.58 -18.61 -2.33
N LYS A 37 -3.02 -18.80 -3.57
CA LYS A 37 -2.21 -18.53 -4.77
C LYS A 37 -1.79 -17.05 -4.87
N ILE A 38 -2.66 -16.12 -4.47
CA ILE A 38 -2.34 -14.68 -4.42
C ILE A 38 -1.23 -14.41 -3.38
N LEU A 39 -1.33 -15.02 -2.19
CA LEU A 39 -0.28 -14.89 -1.18
C LEU A 39 1.03 -15.52 -1.65
N LEU A 40 0.97 -16.69 -2.28
CA LEU A 40 2.14 -17.36 -2.85
C LEU A 40 2.83 -16.50 -3.91
N GLU A 41 2.06 -15.94 -4.84
CA GLU A 41 2.60 -15.04 -5.89
C GLU A 41 3.26 -13.80 -5.27
N ASN A 42 2.66 -13.23 -4.23
CA ASN A 42 3.24 -12.11 -3.51
C ASN A 42 4.59 -12.47 -2.87
N LEU A 43 4.70 -13.65 -2.25
CA LEU A 43 5.97 -14.11 -1.65
C LEU A 43 7.04 -14.35 -2.71
N VAL A 44 6.76 -15.09 -3.79
CA VAL A 44 7.78 -15.39 -4.81
C VAL A 44 8.25 -14.12 -5.54
N ARG A 45 7.37 -13.13 -5.68
CA ARG A 45 7.70 -11.81 -6.23
C ARG A 45 8.65 -11.02 -5.35
N ASN A 46 8.54 -11.18 -4.05
CA ASN A 46 9.25 -10.38 -3.04
C ASN A 46 10.35 -11.15 -2.32
N GLU A 47 10.73 -12.31 -2.80
CA GLU A 47 11.80 -13.13 -2.22
C GLU A 47 13.13 -12.37 -2.17
N ASP A 48 13.68 -12.19 -0.96
CA ASP A 48 14.88 -11.41 -0.70
C ASP A 48 15.86 -12.06 0.31
N ASP A 49 15.51 -13.25 0.85
CA ASP A 49 16.22 -13.97 1.92
C ASP A 49 16.33 -13.21 3.26
N LEU A 50 15.65 -12.08 3.39
CA LEU A 50 15.65 -11.26 4.60
C LEU A 50 14.26 -11.17 5.21
N THR A 51 13.31 -10.64 4.44
CA THR A 51 11.90 -10.50 4.85
C THR A 51 11.02 -11.60 4.30
N VAL A 52 11.36 -12.12 3.12
CA VAL A 52 10.71 -13.26 2.48
C VAL A 52 11.77 -14.27 2.09
N THR A 53 11.73 -15.42 2.74
CA THR A 53 12.66 -16.54 2.52
C THR A 53 12.01 -17.65 1.71
N GLN A 54 12.83 -18.55 1.15
CA GLN A 54 12.34 -19.76 0.50
C GLN A 54 11.42 -20.58 1.44
N ASN A 55 11.75 -20.67 2.73
CA ASN A 55 10.95 -21.38 3.71
C ASN A 55 9.57 -20.75 3.95
N ASP A 56 9.41 -19.43 3.76
CA ASP A 56 8.10 -18.77 3.79
C ASP A 56 7.24 -19.21 2.60
N ILE A 57 7.83 -19.30 1.43
CA ILE A 57 7.18 -19.77 0.21
C ILE A 57 6.77 -21.24 0.36
N GLU A 58 7.67 -22.10 0.82
CA GLU A 58 7.41 -23.52 1.06
C GLU A 58 6.25 -23.73 2.07
N SER A 59 6.17 -22.90 3.10
CA SER A 59 5.08 -22.98 4.08
C SER A 59 3.71 -22.70 3.49
N ILE A 60 3.62 -21.85 2.47
CA ILE A 60 2.37 -21.57 1.74
C ILE A 60 2.05 -22.73 0.77
N ILE A 61 3.04 -23.30 0.12
CA ILE A 61 2.85 -24.48 -0.74
C ILE A 61 2.29 -25.65 0.06
N ASP A 62 2.77 -25.82 1.29
CA ASP A 62 2.32 -26.87 2.22
C ASP A 62 1.06 -26.52 3.02
N TRP A 63 0.32 -25.51 2.59
CA TRP A 63 -0.86 -24.99 3.29
C TRP A 63 -1.90 -26.07 3.65
N HIS A 64 -2.05 -27.11 2.84
CA HIS A 64 -3.01 -28.20 3.10
C HIS A 64 -2.71 -29.04 4.34
N ASN A 65 -1.43 -29.15 4.72
CA ASN A 65 -1.02 -29.93 5.88
C ASN A 65 -1.19 -29.17 7.19
N HIS A 66 -1.48 -27.84 7.13
CA HIS A 66 -1.76 -26.95 8.27
C HIS A 66 -0.76 -27.05 9.45
N ALA A 67 0.38 -27.64 9.19
CA ALA A 67 1.34 -27.97 10.25
C ALA A 67 2.00 -26.73 10.87
N THR A 68 1.99 -25.61 10.18
CA THR A 68 2.70 -24.42 10.64
C THR A 68 1.79 -23.20 10.67
N LYS A 69 1.51 -22.71 11.89
CA LYS A 69 1.06 -21.33 12.08
C LYS A 69 2.28 -20.44 11.91
N LYS A 70 2.61 -20.10 10.67
CA LYS A 70 3.74 -19.26 10.35
C LYS A 70 3.27 -17.88 9.89
N GLU A 71 3.82 -16.83 10.48
CA GLU A 71 3.66 -15.49 9.98
C GLU A 71 4.46 -15.31 8.68
N ILE A 72 3.88 -14.61 7.73
CA ILE A 72 4.51 -14.28 6.45
C ILE A 72 4.53 -12.76 6.24
N ALA A 73 5.55 -12.25 5.61
CA ALA A 73 5.58 -10.87 5.16
C ALA A 73 4.73 -10.72 3.90
N TYR A 74 3.80 -9.77 3.92
CA TYR A 74 2.94 -9.44 2.77
C TYR A 74 3.19 -8.01 2.30
N ARG A 75 3.43 -7.82 1.02
CA ARG A 75 3.61 -6.50 0.40
C ARG A 75 2.41 -6.19 -0.50
N PRO A 76 1.44 -5.39 -0.04
CA PRO A 76 0.29 -5.03 -0.86
C PRO A 76 0.73 -4.20 -2.08
N ALA A 77 -0.01 -4.29 -3.17
CA ALA A 77 0.22 -3.46 -4.34
C ALA A 77 -0.16 -1.99 -4.11
N ARG A 78 -1.04 -1.74 -3.15
CA ARG A 78 -1.54 -0.43 -2.76
C ARG A 78 -2.04 -0.46 -1.31
N VAL A 79 -1.84 0.63 -0.59
CA VAL A 79 -2.42 0.87 0.73
C VAL A 79 -3.54 1.89 0.59
N LEU A 80 -4.75 1.54 1.03
CA LEU A 80 -5.87 2.46 1.09
C LEU A 80 -6.10 2.85 2.56
N MET A 81 -6.15 4.14 2.83
CA MET A 81 -6.33 4.68 4.17
C MET A 81 -7.53 5.63 4.19
N GLN A 82 -8.23 5.68 5.29
CA GLN A 82 -9.15 6.77 5.59
C GLN A 82 -8.41 7.90 6.33
N ASP A 83 -8.98 9.10 6.43
CA ASP A 83 -8.24 10.27 6.90
C ASP A 83 -7.92 10.24 8.41
N PHE A 84 -8.74 9.62 9.26
CA PHE A 84 -8.47 9.54 10.70
C PHE A 84 -7.26 8.65 11.04
N THR A 85 -7.04 7.58 10.29
CA THR A 85 -5.88 6.70 10.44
C THR A 85 -4.73 7.08 9.51
N GLY A 86 -5.04 7.61 8.35
CA GLY A 86 -4.07 7.99 7.33
C GLY A 86 -3.29 9.26 7.66
N VAL A 87 -3.93 10.27 8.25
CA VAL A 87 -3.22 11.51 8.65
C VAL A 87 -2.10 11.22 9.65
N PRO A 88 -2.29 10.45 10.75
CA PRO A 88 -1.19 10.06 11.62
C PRO A 88 -0.03 9.35 10.89
N ALA A 89 -0.34 8.42 9.97
CA ALA A 89 0.69 7.74 9.19
C ALA A 89 1.52 8.72 8.34
N VAL A 90 0.88 9.72 7.73
CA VAL A 90 1.58 10.77 6.97
C VAL A 90 2.39 11.67 7.90
N VAL A 91 1.93 11.93 9.14
CA VAL A 91 2.71 12.66 10.16
C VAL A 91 3.98 11.89 10.53
N ASP A 92 3.91 10.57 10.71
CA ASP A 92 5.08 9.75 10.99
C ASP A 92 6.11 9.82 9.85
N LEU A 93 5.66 9.73 8.59
CA LEU A 93 6.53 9.89 7.42
C LEU A 93 7.16 11.31 7.37
N ALA A 94 6.41 12.35 7.73
CA ALA A 94 6.93 13.72 7.82
C ALA A 94 8.01 13.81 8.90
N ALA A 95 7.79 13.23 10.09
CA ALA A 95 8.77 13.18 11.16
C ALA A 95 10.04 12.40 10.74
N MET A 96 9.90 11.31 9.98
CA MET A 96 11.03 10.58 9.42
C MET A 96 11.85 11.45 8.44
N ARG A 97 11.19 12.28 7.59
CA ARG A 97 11.88 13.23 6.71
C ARG A 97 12.69 14.23 7.49
N ASP A 98 12.14 14.77 8.58
CA ASP A 98 12.85 15.71 9.47
C ASP A 98 14.05 15.03 10.14
N ALA A 99 13.90 13.80 10.60
CA ALA A 99 14.98 13.06 11.23
C ALA A 99 16.13 12.77 10.23
N ILE A 100 15.82 12.32 9.03
CA ILE A 100 16.80 12.05 7.97
C ILE A 100 17.53 13.36 7.58
N LYS A 101 16.83 14.47 7.47
CA LYS A 101 17.42 15.79 7.20
C LYS A 101 18.41 16.20 8.30
N LYS A 102 18.06 16.00 9.58
CA LYS A 102 18.96 16.29 10.71
C LYS A 102 20.22 15.41 10.69
N LEU A 103 20.14 14.21 10.10
CA LEU A 103 21.28 13.31 9.86
C LEU A 103 22.10 13.66 8.61
N GLY A 104 21.78 14.77 7.93
CA GLY A 104 22.49 15.23 6.73
C GLY A 104 22.18 14.40 5.46
N LYS A 105 21.09 13.61 5.46
CA LYS A 105 20.65 12.82 4.32
C LYS A 105 19.49 13.48 3.58
N ASN A 106 19.14 12.96 2.39
CA ASN A 106 18.07 13.52 1.57
C ASN A 106 16.70 13.13 2.13
N PRO A 107 15.83 14.09 2.53
CA PRO A 107 14.47 13.79 2.97
C PRO A 107 13.60 13.12 1.89
N ASP A 108 13.90 13.34 0.61
CA ASP A 108 13.11 12.77 -0.50
C ASP A 108 13.26 11.25 -0.64
N ASP A 109 14.25 10.65 0.05
CA ASP A 109 14.37 9.20 0.17
C ASP A 109 13.27 8.58 1.03
N ILE A 110 12.58 9.38 1.85
CA ILE A 110 11.46 8.92 2.67
C ILE A 110 10.16 9.09 1.90
N ASN A 111 9.60 7.96 1.50
CA ASN A 111 8.29 7.80 0.84
C ASN A 111 7.58 6.58 1.42
N PRO A 112 6.25 6.45 1.28
CA PRO A 112 5.59 5.17 1.50
C PRO A 112 6.26 4.05 0.68
N LEU A 113 6.47 2.88 1.29
CA LEU A 113 7.07 1.73 0.58
C LEU A 113 6.18 1.20 -0.53
N GLN A 114 4.87 1.36 -0.38
CA GLN A 114 3.86 1.00 -1.36
C GLN A 114 3.06 2.25 -1.73
N PRO A 115 2.50 2.34 -2.95
CA PRO A 115 1.58 3.40 -3.31
C PRO A 115 0.47 3.51 -2.27
N ALA A 116 0.28 4.70 -1.70
CA ALA A 116 -0.71 4.96 -0.66
C ALA A 116 -1.74 5.98 -1.15
N GLU A 117 -3.01 5.67 -0.93
CA GLU A 117 -4.13 6.57 -1.22
C GLU A 117 -4.93 6.81 0.05
N LEU A 118 -5.16 8.08 0.37
CA LEU A 118 -5.96 8.49 1.50
C LEU A 118 -7.28 9.02 0.98
N VAL A 119 -8.37 8.37 1.39
CA VAL A 119 -9.73 8.80 1.07
C VAL A 119 -10.27 9.63 2.22
N ILE A 120 -10.76 10.82 1.91
CA ILE A 120 -11.42 11.68 2.91
C ILE A 120 -12.85 11.17 3.06
N ASP A 121 -13.15 10.58 4.22
CA ASP A 121 -14.43 9.94 4.53
C ASP A 121 -15.00 10.35 5.89
N HIS A 122 -14.52 11.45 6.47
CA HIS A 122 -15.03 11.92 7.75
C HIS A 122 -16.47 12.47 7.63
N SER A 123 -17.19 12.45 8.74
CA SER A 123 -18.55 13.00 8.83
C SER A 123 -18.56 14.51 8.59
N VAL A 124 -19.52 14.98 7.84
CA VAL A 124 -19.78 16.40 7.62
C VAL A 124 -20.95 16.84 8.49
N GLN A 125 -20.77 17.93 9.24
CA GLN A 125 -21.84 18.52 10.02
C GLN A 125 -22.70 19.40 9.13
N VAL A 126 -24.01 19.20 9.17
CA VAL A 126 -24.99 20.01 8.43
C VAL A 126 -25.47 21.14 9.33
N ASP A 127 -24.91 22.33 9.17
CA ASP A 127 -25.30 23.53 9.95
C ASP A 127 -26.44 24.31 9.27
N ASN A 128 -26.50 24.23 7.95
CA ASN A 128 -27.50 24.92 7.13
C ASN A 128 -28.32 23.90 6.34
N PHE A 129 -29.62 24.09 6.27
CA PHE A 129 -30.54 23.20 5.55
C PHE A 129 -31.73 23.96 4.98
N GLY A 130 -32.55 23.31 4.15
CA GLY A 130 -33.82 23.81 3.62
C GLY A 130 -33.72 25.02 2.68
N SER A 131 -32.54 25.27 2.05
CA SER A 131 -32.38 26.33 1.08
C SER A 131 -31.34 25.98 0.01
N ASP A 132 -31.43 26.59 -1.17
CA ASP A 132 -30.47 26.40 -2.26
C ASP A 132 -29.04 26.83 -1.90
N LYS A 133 -28.91 27.67 -0.87
CA LYS A 133 -27.62 28.17 -0.39
C LYS A 133 -26.96 27.21 0.61
N ALA A 134 -27.71 26.24 1.16
CA ALA A 134 -27.26 25.38 2.26
C ALA A 134 -25.99 24.61 1.89
N PHE A 135 -25.89 24.06 0.68
CA PHE A 135 -24.70 23.35 0.21
C PHE A 135 -23.44 24.23 0.27
N GLY A 136 -23.49 25.41 -0.31
CA GLY A 136 -22.33 26.31 -0.34
C GLY A 136 -21.89 26.79 1.04
N LEU A 137 -22.87 27.04 1.95
CA LEU A 137 -22.59 27.44 3.32
C LEU A 137 -21.93 26.30 4.13
N ASN A 138 -22.47 25.09 4.01
CA ASN A 138 -21.90 23.92 4.70
C ASN A 138 -20.51 23.57 4.15
N ALA A 139 -20.30 23.60 2.84
CA ALA A 139 -18.99 23.38 2.23
C ALA A 139 -17.94 24.38 2.74
N LYS A 140 -18.31 25.66 2.83
CA LYS A 140 -17.41 26.69 3.38
C LYS A 140 -17.01 26.38 4.83
N LEU A 141 -17.99 26.06 5.69
CA LEU A 141 -17.75 25.69 7.10
C LEU A 141 -16.89 24.44 7.22
N GLU A 142 -17.10 23.44 6.35
CA GLU A 142 -16.30 22.22 6.29
C GLU A 142 -14.83 22.53 6.00
N TYR A 143 -14.56 23.34 4.99
CA TYR A 143 -13.19 23.76 4.67
C TYR A 143 -12.55 24.60 5.76
N GLU A 144 -13.28 25.48 6.42
CA GLU A 144 -12.80 26.28 7.53
C GLU A 144 -12.41 25.40 8.73
N ARG A 145 -13.27 24.44 9.09
CA ARG A 145 -13.06 23.51 10.22
C ARG A 145 -11.88 22.58 10.02
N ASN A 146 -11.65 22.13 8.78
CA ASN A 146 -10.63 21.16 8.43
C ASN A 146 -9.43 21.78 7.69
N TYR A 147 -9.28 23.10 7.75
CA TYR A 147 -8.26 23.83 6.96
C TYR A 147 -6.85 23.30 7.16
N GLU A 148 -6.42 23.08 8.40
CA GLU A 148 -5.06 22.59 8.70
C GLU A 148 -4.85 21.17 8.18
N ARG A 149 -5.85 20.30 8.32
CA ARG A 149 -5.83 18.92 7.79
C ARG A 149 -5.66 18.95 6.27
N TYR A 150 -6.48 19.68 5.56
CA TYR A 150 -6.42 19.77 4.10
C TYR A 150 -5.10 20.39 3.61
N LYS A 151 -4.60 21.40 4.31
CA LYS A 151 -3.31 21.99 4.00
C LYS A 151 -2.17 20.99 4.17
N PHE A 152 -2.19 20.21 5.25
CA PHE A 152 -1.21 19.16 5.51
C PHE A 152 -1.26 18.03 4.47
N LEU A 153 -2.45 17.54 4.15
CA LEU A 153 -2.63 16.51 3.14
C LEU A 153 -2.21 16.98 1.74
N LYS A 154 -2.50 18.22 1.39
CA LYS A 154 -2.03 18.82 0.14
C LYS A 154 -0.50 18.90 0.07
N TRP A 155 0.14 19.24 1.19
CA TRP A 155 1.60 19.18 1.31
C TRP A 155 2.09 17.74 1.10
N GLY A 156 1.46 16.76 1.74
CA GLY A 156 1.84 15.35 1.61
C GLY A 156 1.83 14.84 0.15
N GLN A 157 0.82 15.20 -0.62
CA GLN A 157 0.77 14.86 -2.06
C GLN A 157 1.92 15.47 -2.87
N SER A 158 2.44 16.61 -2.43
CA SER A 158 3.57 17.27 -3.10
C SER A 158 4.92 16.74 -2.61
N ALA A 159 4.99 16.31 -1.34
CA ALA A 159 6.21 15.86 -0.70
C ALA A 159 6.55 14.40 -1.02
N PHE A 160 5.53 13.54 -1.14
CA PHE A 160 5.72 12.11 -1.40
C PHE A 160 5.39 11.77 -2.84
N SER A 161 6.25 11.00 -3.50
CA SER A 161 6.11 10.63 -4.92
C SER A 161 5.00 9.64 -5.21
N ASN A 162 4.58 8.85 -4.21
CA ASN A 162 3.62 7.76 -4.34
C ASN A 162 2.46 7.85 -3.33
N PHE A 163 2.11 9.06 -2.93
CA PHE A 163 0.97 9.35 -2.06
C PHE A 163 -0.08 10.21 -2.78
N LYS A 164 -1.35 9.84 -2.64
CA LYS A 164 -2.49 10.60 -3.18
C LYS A 164 -3.56 10.79 -2.12
N VAL A 165 -4.27 11.91 -2.20
CA VAL A 165 -5.51 12.18 -1.47
C VAL A 165 -6.66 12.17 -2.48
N VAL A 166 -7.71 11.43 -2.15
CA VAL A 166 -8.89 11.20 -3.01
C VAL A 166 -10.15 11.68 -2.32
#